data_40f437d3d4e5d94dabebd7cb06bb6a67
#
_entry.id   40f437d3d4e5d94dabebd7cb06bb6a67
#
_cell.length_a   1.000
_cell.length_b   1.000
_cell.length_c   1.000
_cell.angle_alpha   90.00
_cell.angle_beta   90.00
_cell.angle_gamma   90.00
#
_symmetry.space_group_name_H-M   'P 1'
#
loop_
_entity.id
_entity.type
_entity.pdbx_description
1 polymer ?
#
loop_
_entity_poly.entity_id
_entity_poly.type
_entity_poly.pdbx_seq_one_letter_code
_entity_poly.pdbx_strand_id
1 'polypeptide(L)'
;MKPHDSLISFNGFTVLLGSKAEQQLIFSEIKEQLLTSERTDVMIVQKNWPFFPYLNLKEQVFLDISEKQKKSKQEDIQSKLMIDSSCLKKAVDELNTFEKIKLQLMHAILAEKTNLIIEDPIDDLSITEIQDLLVHLCDLVNEFSFSILLLTHDLSIAESPYVHFCKEAS
;
A
#
# COMPACT_ATOMS: atom_id res chain seq x y z
N MET A 1 0.91 26.77 -8.61
CA MET A 1 0.96 25.38 -8.19
C MET A 1 -0.09 24.61 -8.97
N LYS A 2 0.31 23.61 -9.73
CA LYS A 2 -0.64 22.79 -10.48
C LYS A 2 -1.44 21.94 -9.50
N PRO A 3 -2.77 21.83 -9.63
CA PRO A 3 -3.60 21.04 -8.71
C PRO A 3 -3.15 19.58 -8.58
N HIS A 4 -2.43 19.09 -9.57
CA HIS A 4 -1.98 17.70 -9.63
C HIS A 4 -0.75 17.40 -8.78
N ASP A 5 0.07 18.39 -8.50
CA ASP A 5 1.28 18.19 -7.67
C ASP A 5 0.94 17.87 -6.21
N SER A 6 -0.26 18.22 -5.78
CA SER A 6 -0.72 17.96 -4.41
C SER A 6 -1.16 16.51 -4.18
N LEU A 7 -1.45 15.74 -5.24
CA LEU A 7 -1.94 14.36 -5.10
C LEU A 7 -0.87 13.38 -4.65
N ILE A 8 0.38 13.64 -5.01
CA ILE A 8 1.52 12.81 -4.64
C ILE A 8 2.37 13.43 -3.53
N SER A 9 1.88 14.50 -2.93
CA SER A 9 2.53 15.18 -1.80
C SER A 9 1.62 15.09 -0.57
N PHE A 10 1.97 14.23 0.38
CA PHE A 10 1.20 13.99 1.59
C PHE A 10 2.15 13.59 2.72
N ASN A 11 1.70 13.78 3.95
CA ASN A 11 2.47 13.45 5.15
C ASN A 11 1.62 12.66 6.14
N GLY A 12 2.25 11.72 6.84
CA GLY A 12 1.57 10.90 7.82
C GLY A 12 0.52 9.99 7.16
N PHE A 13 -0.49 9.64 7.90
CA PHE A 13 -1.59 8.81 7.40
C PHE A 13 -2.71 9.72 6.90
N THR A 14 -2.79 9.86 5.59
CA THR A 14 -3.79 10.70 4.92
C THR A 14 -4.80 9.81 4.19
N VAL A 15 -6.07 10.14 4.32
CA VAL A 15 -7.16 9.51 3.58
C VAL A 15 -7.69 10.48 2.53
N LEU A 16 -7.90 9.99 1.32
CA LEU A 16 -8.59 10.71 0.26
C LEU A 16 -9.97 10.09 0.08
N LEU A 17 -10.99 10.83 0.52
CA LEU A 17 -12.37 10.38 0.46
C LEU A 17 -13.02 10.81 -0.86
N GLY A 18 -13.58 9.86 -1.58
CA GLY A 18 -14.26 10.14 -2.83
C GLY A 18 -15.09 8.96 -3.31
N SER A 19 -16.03 9.21 -4.21
CA SER A 19 -16.80 8.15 -4.87
C SER A 19 -15.87 7.22 -5.66
N LYS A 20 -16.36 6.02 -5.98
CA LYS A 20 -15.57 5.08 -6.79
C LYS A 20 -15.16 5.67 -8.14
N ALA A 21 -16.05 6.43 -8.78
CA ALA A 21 -15.75 7.08 -10.05
C ALA A 21 -14.65 8.15 -9.90
N GLU A 22 -14.75 8.99 -8.87
CA GLU A 22 -13.74 10.00 -8.56
C GLU A 22 -12.39 9.35 -8.26
N GLN A 23 -12.38 8.26 -7.49
CA GLN A 23 -11.15 7.53 -7.18
C GLN A 23 -10.46 6.95 -8.41
N GLN A 24 -11.24 6.42 -9.37
CA GLN A 24 -10.67 5.89 -10.61
C GLN A 24 -9.93 6.96 -11.41
N LEU A 25 -10.53 8.14 -11.51
CA LEU A 25 -9.90 9.28 -12.19
C LEU A 25 -8.63 9.74 -11.50
N ILE A 26 -8.68 9.89 -10.19
CA ILE A 26 -7.53 10.29 -9.38
C ILE A 26 -6.42 9.25 -9.45
N PHE A 27 -6.75 7.98 -9.34
CA PHE A 27 -5.79 6.90 -9.39
C PHE A 27 -5.08 6.84 -10.75
N SER A 28 -5.82 7.04 -11.84
CA SER A 28 -5.26 7.13 -13.19
C SER A 28 -4.30 8.32 -13.33
N GLU A 29 -4.67 9.48 -12.79
CA GLU A 29 -3.80 10.67 -12.77
C GLU A 29 -2.52 10.42 -11.97
N ILE A 30 -2.63 9.80 -10.80
CA ILE A 30 -1.48 9.47 -9.97
C ILE A 30 -0.52 8.53 -10.71
N LYS A 31 -1.03 7.49 -11.34
CA LYS A 31 -0.21 6.57 -12.14
C LYS A 31 0.51 7.29 -13.27
N GLU A 32 -0.18 8.16 -13.99
CA GLU A 32 0.38 8.94 -15.08
C GLU A 32 1.49 9.88 -14.58
N GLN A 33 1.26 10.58 -13.47
CA GLN A 33 2.26 11.44 -12.86
C GLN A 33 3.51 10.66 -12.43
N LEU A 34 3.34 9.48 -11.85
CA LEU A 34 4.46 8.66 -11.42
C LEU A 34 5.26 8.10 -12.59
N LEU A 35 4.62 7.82 -13.73
CA LEU A 35 5.30 7.38 -14.93
C LEU A 35 6.20 8.48 -15.53
N THR A 36 5.80 9.74 -15.38
CA THR A 36 6.55 10.88 -15.91
C THR A 36 7.52 11.50 -14.91
N SER A 37 7.40 11.14 -13.61
CA SER A 37 8.30 11.62 -12.57
C SER A 37 9.50 10.69 -12.42
N GLU A 38 10.60 11.23 -11.91
CA GLU A 38 11.79 10.44 -11.59
C GLU A 38 11.78 9.93 -10.15
N ARG A 39 10.62 9.96 -9.48
CA ARG A 39 10.51 9.55 -8.08
C ARG A 39 10.56 8.02 -7.96
N THR A 40 11.50 7.53 -7.16
CA THR A 40 11.68 6.11 -6.86
C THR A 40 11.26 5.76 -5.43
N ASP A 41 10.86 6.75 -4.65
CA ASP A 41 10.48 6.62 -3.23
C ASP A 41 9.00 6.29 -3.02
N VAL A 42 8.21 6.27 -4.08
CA VAL A 42 6.75 6.05 -4.04
C VAL A 42 6.41 4.68 -4.58
N MET A 43 5.54 3.96 -3.88
CA MET A 43 4.95 2.71 -4.36
C MET A 43 3.44 2.79 -4.33
N ILE A 44 2.79 2.26 -5.36
CA ILE A 44 1.35 2.10 -5.41
C ILE A 44 1.00 0.68 -4.96
N VAL A 45 0.17 0.57 -3.94
CA VAL A 45 -0.37 -0.71 -3.47
C VAL A 45 -1.72 -0.93 -4.14
N GLN A 46 -1.85 -2.01 -4.90
CA GLN A 46 -2.99 -2.29 -5.76
C GLN A 46 -3.64 -3.64 -5.42
N LYS A 47 -4.95 -3.73 -5.60
CA LYS A 47 -5.68 -5.01 -5.47
C LYS A 47 -5.21 -6.02 -6.52
N ASN A 48 -4.92 -5.53 -7.74
CA ASN A 48 -4.38 -6.32 -8.84
C ASN A 48 -2.90 -5.98 -9.03
N TRP A 49 -2.07 -6.46 -8.11
CA TRP A 49 -0.62 -6.27 -8.21
C TRP A 49 -0.10 -6.97 -9.47
N PRO A 50 0.59 -6.25 -10.38
CA PRO A 50 1.12 -6.88 -11.60
C PRO A 50 2.19 -7.91 -11.27
N PHE A 51 2.00 -9.13 -11.74
CA PHE A 51 2.95 -10.21 -11.53
C PHE A 51 3.67 -10.56 -12.85
N PHE A 52 4.96 -10.79 -12.74
CA PHE A 52 5.74 -11.29 -13.87
C PHE A 52 5.48 -12.78 -14.05
N PRO A 53 5.10 -13.25 -15.26
CA PRO A 53 4.70 -14.65 -15.47
C PRO A 53 5.78 -15.68 -15.15
N TYR A 54 7.03 -15.26 -15.18
CA TYR A 54 8.19 -16.15 -15.00
C TYR A 54 8.68 -16.23 -13.56
N LEU A 55 8.11 -15.42 -12.66
CA LEU A 55 8.52 -15.40 -11.27
C LEU A 55 7.49 -16.10 -10.40
N ASN A 56 7.95 -16.86 -9.41
CA ASN A 56 7.06 -17.33 -8.37
C ASN A 56 6.77 -16.16 -7.40
N LEU A 57 5.83 -16.36 -6.48
CA LEU A 57 5.41 -15.31 -5.55
C LEU A 57 6.57 -14.77 -4.72
N LYS A 58 7.41 -15.66 -4.19
CA LYS A 58 8.57 -15.27 -3.38
C LYS A 58 9.55 -14.42 -4.18
N GLU A 59 9.85 -14.82 -5.40
CA GLU A 59 10.72 -14.04 -6.29
C GLU A 59 10.13 -12.67 -6.61
N GLN A 60 8.82 -12.60 -6.83
CA GLN A 60 8.12 -11.35 -7.08
C GLN A 60 8.22 -10.40 -5.88
N VAL A 61 7.94 -10.91 -4.68
CA VAL A 61 7.93 -10.10 -3.45
C VAL A 61 9.32 -9.56 -3.13
N PHE A 62 10.36 -10.33 -3.42
CA PHE A 62 11.74 -9.95 -3.12
C PHE A 62 12.52 -9.41 -4.32
N LEU A 63 11.82 -9.10 -5.41
CA LEU A 63 12.45 -8.57 -6.61
C LEU A 63 13.17 -7.25 -6.28
N ASP A 64 14.44 -7.17 -6.70
CA ASP A 64 15.32 -6.02 -6.47
C ASP A 64 15.59 -5.69 -4.99
N ILE A 65 15.29 -6.60 -4.09
CA ILE A 65 15.63 -6.44 -2.67
C ILE A 65 17.02 -7.07 -2.43
N SER A 66 17.91 -6.30 -1.79
CA SER A 66 19.25 -6.79 -1.49
C SER A 66 19.22 -7.95 -0.50
N GLU A 67 20.19 -8.85 -0.57
CA GLU A 67 20.34 -9.95 0.39
C GLU A 67 20.52 -9.45 1.81
N LYS A 68 21.18 -8.30 1.98
CA LYS A 68 21.36 -7.66 3.29
C LYS A 68 20.03 -7.28 3.92
N GLN A 69 19.13 -6.67 3.15
CA GLN A 69 17.80 -6.28 3.61
C GLN A 69 16.96 -7.52 3.97
N LYS A 70 16.98 -8.53 3.11
CA LYS A 70 16.27 -9.79 3.37
C LYS A 70 16.72 -10.42 4.68
N LYS A 71 18.03 -10.54 4.91
CA LYS A 71 18.57 -11.18 6.10
C LYS A 71 18.31 -10.39 7.37
N SER A 72 18.40 -9.06 7.31
CA SER A 72 18.31 -8.24 8.50
C SER A 72 16.88 -7.93 8.95
N LYS A 73 15.91 -7.91 8.03
CA LYS A 73 14.58 -7.36 8.30
C LYS A 73 13.41 -8.26 7.93
N GLN A 74 13.61 -9.25 7.07
CA GLN A 74 12.48 -10.03 6.53
C GLN A 74 11.60 -10.67 7.62
N GLU A 75 12.21 -11.37 8.56
CA GLU A 75 11.45 -12.08 9.61
C GLU A 75 10.69 -11.13 10.52
N ASP A 76 11.31 -10.01 10.90
CA ASP A 76 10.70 -9.01 11.75
C ASP A 76 9.49 -8.34 11.08
N ILE A 77 9.65 -7.95 9.82
CA ILE A 77 8.58 -7.34 9.04
C ILE A 77 7.45 -8.34 8.80
N GLN A 78 7.79 -9.56 8.45
CA GLN A 78 6.82 -10.63 8.23
C GLN A 78 5.98 -10.88 9.48
N SER A 79 6.62 -10.89 10.64
CA SER A 79 5.94 -11.03 11.92
C SER A 79 5.03 -9.84 12.23
N LYS A 80 5.52 -8.63 12.03
CA LYS A 80 4.75 -7.40 12.29
C LYS A 80 3.50 -7.29 11.42
N LEU A 81 3.60 -7.69 10.16
CA LEU A 81 2.47 -7.68 9.22
C LEU A 81 1.60 -8.92 9.34
N MET A 82 1.94 -9.83 10.25
CA MET A 82 1.21 -11.09 10.46
C MET A 82 1.08 -11.89 9.15
N ILE A 83 2.19 -11.98 8.41
CA ILE A 83 2.27 -12.77 7.18
C ILE A 83 2.71 -14.18 7.54
N ASP A 84 1.84 -15.17 7.29
CA ASP A 84 2.17 -16.57 7.51
C ASP A 84 3.24 -17.01 6.50
N SER A 85 4.21 -17.81 6.94
CA SER A 85 5.25 -18.36 6.07
C SER A 85 4.67 -19.17 4.91
N SER A 86 3.53 -19.81 5.11
CA SER A 86 2.81 -20.54 4.06
C SER A 86 2.29 -19.63 2.96
N CYS A 87 2.04 -18.37 3.25
CA CYS A 87 1.55 -17.38 2.29
C CYS A 87 2.51 -17.21 1.09
N LEU A 88 3.82 -17.20 1.37
CA LEU A 88 4.84 -17.07 0.31
C LEU A 88 4.97 -18.30 -0.59
N LYS A 89 4.36 -19.41 -0.20
CA LYS A 89 4.37 -20.65 -0.98
C LYS A 89 3.12 -20.81 -1.86
N LYS A 90 2.15 -19.91 -1.72
CA LYS A 90 0.92 -19.94 -2.52
C LYS A 90 1.20 -19.53 -3.96
N ALA A 91 0.37 -20.01 -4.87
CA ALA A 91 0.29 -19.43 -6.21
C ALA A 91 -0.42 -18.08 -6.11
N VAL A 92 -0.14 -17.18 -7.05
CA VAL A 92 -0.69 -15.82 -7.05
C VAL A 92 -2.21 -15.81 -7.02
N ASP A 93 -2.84 -16.70 -7.76
CA ASP A 93 -4.31 -16.82 -7.83
C ASP A 93 -4.96 -17.41 -6.56
N GLU A 94 -4.16 -17.97 -5.66
CA GLU A 94 -4.63 -18.46 -4.37
C GLU A 94 -4.63 -17.36 -3.28
N LEU A 95 -4.03 -16.21 -3.54
CA LEU A 95 -3.97 -15.11 -2.58
C LEU A 95 -5.28 -14.34 -2.55
N ASN A 96 -5.76 -14.05 -1.34
CA ASN A 96 -6.86 -13.11 -1.17
C ASN A 96 -6.34 -11.66 -1.22
N THR A 97 -7.25 -10.70 -1.27
CA THR A 97 -6.90 -9.28 -1.38
C THR A 97 -6.04 -8.80 -0.21
N PHE A 98 -6.36 -9.21 1.01
CA PHE A 98 -5.60 -8.80 2.19
C PHE A 98 -4.17 -9.33 2.15
N GLU A 99 -3.99 -10.59 1.77
CA GLU A 99 -2.65 -11.17 1.60
C GLU A 99 -1.83 -10.42 0.57
N LYS A 100 -2.44 -10.09 -0.57
CA LYS A 100 -1.78 -9.29 -1.63
C LYS A 100 -1.33 -7.93 -1.11
N ILE A 101 -2.17 -7.26 -0.35
CA ILE A 101 -1.84 -5.95 0.24
C ILE A 101 -0.66 -6.08 1.21
N LYS A 102 -0.71 -7.04 2.13
CA LYS A 102 0.37 -7.23 3.11
C LYS A 102 1.70 -7.55 2.44
N LEU A 103 1.69 -8.37 1.39
CA LEU A 103 2.92 -8.69 0.66
C LEU A 103 3.50 -7.45 -0.05
N GLN A 104 2.65 -6.59 -0.58
CA GLN A 104 3.09 -5.31 -1.16
C GLN A 104 3.66 -4.37 -0.10
N LEU A 105 3.05 -4.31 1.09
CA LEU A 105 3.58 -3.52 2.21
C LEU A 105 4.95 -4.03 2.63
N MET A 106 5.14 -5.34 2.72
CA MET A 106 6.43 -5.93 3.02
C MET A 106 7.47 -5.55 1.97
N HIS A 107 7.12 -5.68 0.69
CA HIS A 107 8.01 -5.27 -0.40
C HIS A 107 8.42 -3.80 -0.27
N ALA A 108 7.46 -2.92 0.01
CA ALA A 108 7.73 -1.49 0.15
C ALA A 108 8.73 -1.19 1.26
N ILE A 109 8.58 -1.86 2.41
CA ILE A 109 9.51 -1.68 3.53
C ILE A 109 10.91 -2.18 3.15
N LEU A 110 11.00 -3.36 2.57
CA LEU A 110 12.29 -3.96 2.18
C LEU A 110 12.97 -3.19 1.04
N ALA A 111 12.20 -2.60 0.14
CA ALA A 111 12.71 -1.76 -0.94
C ALA A 111 13.02 -0.33 -0.50
N GLU A 112 12.86 -0.04 0.79
CA GLU A 112 13.12 1.28 1.39
C GLU A 112 12.31 2.41 0.76
N LYS A 113 11.08 2.12 0.36
CA LYS A 113 10.14 3.16 -0.05
C LYS A 113 9.75 4.00 1.15
N THR A 114 9.33 5.24 0.91
CA THR A 114 8.93 6.18 1.97
C THR A 114 7.51 6.67 1.81
N ASN A 115 6.92 6.50 0.64
CA ASN A 115 5.56 6.95 0.34
C ASN A 115 4.75 5.83 -0.27
N LEU A 116 3.54 5.63 0.24
CA LEU A 116 2.61 4.63 -0.26
C LEU A 116 1.31 5.29 -0.68
N ILE A 117 0.80 4.88 -1.85
CA ILE A 117 -0.53 5.25 -2.31
C ILE A 117 -1.31 3.95 -2.43
N ILE A 118 -2.40 3.83 -1.69
CA ILE A 118 -3.14 2.58 -1.56
C ILE A 118 -4.50 2.71 -2.25
N GLU A 119 -4.73 1.87 -3.26
CA GLU A 119 -6.03 1.73 -3.92
C GLU A 119 -7.08 1.28 -2.90
N ASP A 120 -8.31 1.81 -3.03
CA ASP A 120 -9.40 1.49 -2.10
C ASP A 120 -9.65 -0.03 -2.00
N PRO A 121 -9.37 -0.65 -0.84
CA PRO A 121 -9.52 -2.09 -0.68
C PRO A 121 -10.83 -2.50 -0.01
N ILE A 122 -11.68 -1.57 0.35
CA ILE A 122 -12.74 -1.75 1.36
C ILE A 122 -13.75 -2.81 0.97
N ASP A 123 -14.15 -2.86 -0.31
CA ASP A 123 -15.16 -3.81 -0.76
C ASP A 123 -14.68 -5.28 -0.74
N ASP A 124 -13.38 -5.49 -0.71
CA ASP A 124 -12.77 -6.81 -0.79
C ASP A 124 -12.27 -7.33 0.57
N LEU A 125 -12.43 -6.55 1.62
CA LEU A 125 -11.96 -6.90 2.97
C LEU A 125 -13.12 -7.05 3.93
N SER A 126 -12.97 -7.98 4.88
CA SER A 126 -13.87 -8.07 6.03
C SER A 126 -13.64 -6.90 6.98
N ILE A 127 -14.58 -6.66 7.90
CA ILE A 127 -14.44 -5.62 8.93
C ILE A 127 -13.17 -5.84 9.75
N THR A 128 -12.89 -7.07 10.15
CA THR A 128 -11.67 -7.40 10.91
C THR A 128 -10.41 -7.12 10.11
N GLU A 129 -10.40 -7.49 8.83
CA GLU A 129 -9.27 -7.22 7.94
C GLU A 129 -9.05 -5.72 7.74
N ILE A 130 -10.12 -4.93 7.64
CA ILE A 130 -10.03 -3.46 7.55
C ILE A 130 -9.38 -2.91 8.81
N GLN A 131 -9.82 -3.35 9.98
CA GLN A 131 -9.25 -2.90 11.26
C GLN A 131 -7.76 -3.27 11.36
N ASP A 132 -7.40 -4.49 11.00
CA ASP A 132 -6.01 -4.93 10.99
C ASP A 132 -5.17 -4.12 10.01
N LEU A 133 -5.72 -3.82 8.83
CA LEU A 133 -5.02 -3.00 7.84
C LEU A 133 -4.75 -1.58 8.39
N LEU A 134 -5.73 -0.96 9.02
CA LEU A 134 -5.56 0.38 9.60
C LEU A 134 -4.47 0.39 10.67
N VAL A 135 -4.40 -0.66 11.51
CA VAL A 135 -3.32 -0.81 12.49
C VAL A 135 -1.97 -0.93 11.80
N HIS A 136 -1.88 -1.79 10.79
CA HIS A 136 -0.63 -1.96 10.03
C HIS A 136 -0.17 -0.65 9.38
N LEU A 137 -1.09 0.11 8.78
CA LEU A 137 -0.75 1.40 8.15
C LEU A 137 -0.29 2.43 9.18
N CYS A 138 -0.94 2.45 10.34
CA CYS A 138 -0.52 3.31 11.45
C CYS A 138 0.90 2.97 11.91
N ASP A 139 1.20 1.69 12.07
CA ASP A 139 2.54 1.22 12.47
C ASP A 139 3.60 1.60 11.43
N LEU A 140 3.27 1.51 10.14
CA LEU A 140 4.19 1.92 9.08
C LEU A 140 4.54 3.42 9.19
N VAL A 141 3.57 4.25 9.49
CA VAL A 141 3.79 5.68 9.66
C VAL A 141 4.64 5.96 10.90
N ASN A 142 4.32 5.30 12.02
CA ASN A 142 4.97 5.58 13.29
C ASN A 142 6.36 4.92 13.45
N GLU A 143 6.51 3.69 12.97
CA GLU A 143 7.74 2.92 13.17
C GLU A 143 8.70 3.00 11.97
N PHE A 144 8.18 3.12 10.76
CA PHE A 144 8.98 3.11 9.54
C PHE A 144 9.01 4.46 8.82
N SER A 145 8.41 5.47 9.41
CA SER A 145 8.39 6.85 8.88
C SER A 145 7.78 6.96 7.47
N PHE A 146 6.83 6.11 7.15
CA PHE A 146 6.09 6.21 5.89
C PHE A 146 5.11 7.37 5.88
N SER A 147 4.89 7.93 4.70
CA SER A 147 3.73 8.77 4.40
C SER A 147 2.79 7.94 3.55
N ILE A 148 1.51 7.88 3.94
CA ILE A 148 0.52 7.00 3.31
C ILE A 148 -0.68 7.80 2.85
N LEU A 149 -1.08 7.58 1.60
CA LEU A 149 -2.34 8.08 1.06
C LEU A 149 -3.24 6.89 0.76
N LEU A 150 -4.31 6.74 1.54
CA LEU A 150 -5.32 5.70 1.34
C LEU A 150 -6.54 6.28 0.64
N LEU A 151 -6.87 5.72 -0.52
CA LEU A 151 -8.10 6.05 -1.22
C LEU A 151 -9.25 5.25 -0.61
N THR A 152 -10.35 5.90 -0.30
CA THR A 152 -11.53 5.21 0.22
C THR A 152 -12.81 5.95 -0.16
N HIS A 153 -13.92 5.21 -0.24
CA HIS A 153 -15.26 5.76 -0.35
C HIS A 153 -16.02 5.68 0.99
N ASP A 154 -15.38 5.13 2.03
CA ASP A 154 -15.99 4.88 3.32
C ASP A 154 -15.65 6.00 4.32
N LEU A 155 -16.67 6.78 4.69
CA LEU A 155 -16.52 7.89 5.64
C LEU A 155 -16.04 7.41 7.02
N SER A 156 -16.44 6.22 7.46
CA SER A 156 -16.03 5.70 8.77
C SER A 156 -14.53 5.49 8.88
N ILE A 157 -13.88 5.17 7.77
CA ILE A 157 -12.42 5.04 7.71
C ILE A 157 -11.78 6.42 7.81
N ALA A 158 -12.29 7.40 7.09
CA ALA A 158 -11.80 8.77 7.16
C ALA A 158 -11.91 9.36 8.56
N GLU A 159 -12.88 8.93 9.33
CA GLU A 159 -13.12 9.36 10.72
C GLU A 159 -12.36 8.51 11.75
N SER A 160 -11.62 7.50 11.32
CA SER A 160 -10.86 6.63 12.22
C SER A 160 -9.80 7.41 13.00
N PRO A 161 -9.56 7.07 14.29
CA PRO A 161 -8.51 7.72 15.08
C PRO A 161 -7.10 7.47 14.57
N TYR A 162 -6.89 6.50 13.70
CA TYR A 162 -5.58 6.22 13.09
C TYR A 162 -5.23 7.22 11.98
N VAL A 163 -6.22 7.89 11.39
CA VAL A 163 -6.03 8.82 10.27
C VAL A 163 -5.63 10.19 10.78
N HIS A 164 -4.53 10.74 10.26
CA HIS A 164 -4.06 12.07 10.64
C HIS A 164 -4.76 13.18 9.84
N PHE A 165 -4.93 12.96 8.54
CA PHE A 165 -5.52 13.96 7.65
C PHE A 165 -6.55 13.32 6.73
N CYS A 166 -7.64 14.04 6.47
CA CYS A 166 -8.64 13.63 5.49
C CYS A 166 -8.77 14.73 4.42
N LYS A 167 -8.68 14.31 3.16
CA LYS A 167 -8.92 15.17 2.00
C LYS A 167 -10.13 14.64 1.25
N GLU A 168 -10.88 15.54 0.63
CA GLU A 168 -12.00 15.16 -0.23
C GLU A 168 -11.62 15.30 -1.70
N ALA A 169 -12.13 14.37 -2.53
CA ALA A 169 -11.78 14.29 -3.94
C ALA A 169 -12.44 15.36 -4.82
N SER A 170 -13.49 15.98 -4.34
CA SER A 170 -14.23 17.00 -5.09
C SER A 170 -13.74 18.41 -4.82
#